data_d9b6212935c7fee426072b0bb1785417
#
_entry.id   d9b6212935c7fee426072b0bb1785417
#
_cell.length_a   1.000
_cell.length_b   1.000
_cell.length_c   1.000
_cell.angle_alpha   90.00
_cell.angle_beta   90.00
_cell.angle_gamma   90.00
#
_symmetry.space_group_name_H-M   'P 1'
#
loop_
_entity.id
_entity.type
_entity.pdbx_description
1 polymer ?
#
loop_
_entity_poly.entity_id
_entity_poly.type
_entity_poly.pdbx_seq_one_letter_code
_entity_poly.pdbx_strand_id
1 'polypeptide(L)'
;MKIQTAPLLLALTVMPLGAVFACDAPVAPPSPDGGSATLEEMIAAQGEVKAFQAANAEYLECVDNQMSAEQASIDEGDESAKERYALAAADYNAAVSREEQVAADFNSAIKAYKAANPD
;
A
#
# COMPACT_ATOMS: atom_id res chain seq x y z
N MET A 1 55.04 15.54 -39.68
CA MET A 1 54.55 15.50 -38.31
C MET A 1 53.04 15.42 -38.31
N LYS A 2 52.48 14.25 -38.05
CA LYS A 2 51.02 14.06 -37.98
C LYS A 2 50.62 14.10 -36.50
N ILE A 3 49.88 15.16 -36.15
CA ILE A 3 49.31 15.29 -34.79
C ILE A 3 48.02 14.48 -34.78
N GLN A 4 48.03 13.32 -34.08
CA GLN A 4 46.83 12.54 -33.82
C GLN A 4 46.15 13.12 -32.62
N THR A 5 45.04 13.80 -32.86
CA THR A 5 44.10 14.18 -31.80
C THR A 5 43.21 12.99 -31.47
N ALA A 6 43.45 12.38 -30.32
CA ALA A 6 42.56 11.36 -29.76
C ALA A 6 41.31 12.02 -29.16
N PRO A 7 40.09 11.55 -29.48
CA PRO A 7 38.91 12.05 -28.84
C PRO A 7 38.82 11.48 -27.41
N LEU A 8 38.75 12.39 -26.44
CA LEU A 8 38.48 12.06 -25.04
C LEU A 8 37.00 11.65 -24.93
N LEU A 9 36.74 10.36 -24.89
CA LEU A 9 35.41 9.82 -24.60
C LEU A 9 35.08 10.08 -23.14
N LEU A 10 34.27 11.09 -22.91
CA LEU A 10 33.66 11.38 -21.61
C LEU A 10 32.60 10.32 -21.35
N ALA A 11 32.95 9.26 -20.58
CA ALA A 11 31.98 8.28 -20.13
C ALA A 11 31.10 8.93 -19.06
N LEU A 12 29.88 9.34 -19.46
CA LEU A 12 28.81 9.67 -18.51
C LEU A 12 28.42 8.38 -17.77
N THR A 13 28.91 8.21 -16.56
CA THR A 13 28.38 7.20 -15.64
C THR A 13 26.99 7.66 -15.19
N VAL A 14 25.96 7.11 -15.81
CA VAL A 14 24.59 7.20 -15.30
C VAL A 14 24.55 6.39 -14.02
N MET A 15 24.64 7.06 -12.87
CA MET A 15 24.31 6.44 -11.60
C MET A 15 22.82 6.07 -11.63
N PRO A 16 22.44 4.82 -11.36
CA PRO A 16 21.04 4.52 -11.14
C PRO A 16 20.60 5.31 -9.91
N LEU A 17 19.70 6.29 -10.10
CA LEU A 17 18.93 6.84 -8.99
C LEU A 17 18.26 5.62 -8.35
N GLY A 18 18.61 5.31 -7.09
CA GLY A 18 17.95 4.26 -6.33
C GLY A 18 16.45 4.47 -6.45
N ALA A 19 15.76 3.47 -6.99
CA ALA A 19 14.32 3.52 -7.09
C ALA A 19 13.76 3.69 -5.69
N VAL A 20 13.22 4.88 -5.40
CA VAL A 20 12.40 5.11 -4.22
C VAL A 20 11.11 4.36 -4.51
N PHE A 21 10.98 3.13 -3.99
CA PHE A 21 9.75 2.38 -4.08
C PHE A 21 8.71 3.07 -3.19
N ALA A 22 7.86 3.90 -3.81
CA ALA A 22 6.67 4.39 -3.16
C ALA A 22 5.66 3.22 -3.08
N CYS A 23 5.24 2.87 -1.85
CA CYS A 23 4.16 1.93 -1.66
C CYS A 23 2.83 2.65 -1.89
N ASP A 24 2.00 2.12 -2.78
CA ASP A 24 0.69 2.71 -3.10
C ASP A 24 -0.40 2.06 -2.25
N ALA A 25 -1.00 2.84 -1.36
CA ALA A 25 -2.11 2.38 -0.54
C ALA A 25 -3.37 2.15 -1.40
N PRO A 26 -4.03 0.98 -1.27
CA PRO A 26 -5.27 0.74 -1.99
C PRO A 26 -6.40 1.62 -1.45
N VAL A 27 -7.36 1.94 -2.32
CA VAL A 27 -8.57 2.68 -1.95
C VAL A 27 -9.57 1.70 -1.34
N ALA A 28 -10.05 2.01 -0.14
CA ALA A 28 -11.08 1.23 0.52
C ALA A 28 -12.40 1.29 -0.27
N PRO A 29 -13.07 0.15 -0.51
CA PRO A 29 -14.37 0.15 -1.16
C PRO A 29 -15.43 0.75 -0.24
N PRO A 30 -16.48 1.39 -0.80
CA PRO A 30 -17.62 1.82 0.00
C PRO A 30 -18.40 0.62 0.53
N SER A 31 -18.95 0.73 1.72
CA SER A 31 -19.85 -0.29 2.25
C SER A 31 -21.26 -0.11 1.63
N PRO A 32 -21.94 -1.19 1.19
CA PRO A 32 -23.30 -1.09 0.71
C PRO A 32 -24.27 -0.80 1.85
N ASP A 33 -25.40 -0.17 1.53
CA ASP A 33 -26.53 -0.10 2.46
C ASP A 33 -27.27 -1.44 2.47
N GLY A 34 -26.93 -2.31 3.43
CA GLY A 34 -27.51 -3.66 3.52
C GLY A 34 -29.02 -3.67 3.67
N GLY A 35 -29.59 -2.62 4.26
CA GLY A 35 -31.06 -2.50 4.41
C GLY A 35 -31.83 -2.32 3.11
N SER A 36 -31.18 -1.83 2.06
CA SER A 36 -31.79 -1.56 0.75
C SER A 36 -31.09 -2.29 -0.41
N ALA A 37 -29.93 -2.90 -0.16
CA ALA A 37 -29.17 -3.61 -1.19
C ALA A 37 -29.84 -4.91 -1.63
N THR A 38 -29.66 -5.26 -2.90
CA THR A 38 -29.99 -6.58 -3.43
C THR A 38 -28.91 -7.61 -3.06
N LEU A 39 -29.25 -8.90 -3.17
CA LEU A 39 -28.26 -9.97 -3.00
C LEU A 39 -27.08 -9.82 -3.96
N GLU A 40 -27.35 -9.45 -5.20
CA GLU A 40 -26.33 -9.25 -6.23
C GLU A 40 -25.37 -8.12 -5.84
N GLU A 41 -25.89 -7.01 -5.32
CA GLU A 41 -25.08 -5.89 -4.81
C GLU A 41 -24.24 -6.31 -3.60
N MET A 42 -24.78 -7.11 -2.69
CA MET A 42 -24.02 -7.63 -1.55
C MET A 42 -22.89 -8.58 -1.99
N ILE A 43 -23.12 -9.42 -3.00
CA ILE A 43 -22.09 -10.31 -3.57
C ILE A 43 -21.00 -9.49 -4.26
N ALA A 44 -21.37 -8.47 -5.01
CA ALA A 44 -20.42 -7.56 -5.66
C ALA A 44 -19.55 -6.85 -4.61
N ALA A 45 -20.15 -6.32 -3.54
CA ALA A 45 -19.44 -5.66 -2.45
C ALA A 45 -18.46 -6.63 -1.73
N GLN A 46 -18.84 -7.88 -1.54
CA GLN A 46 -17.95 -8.92 -0.99
C GLN A 46 -16.72 -9.10 -1.87
N GLY A 47 -16.88 -9.11 -3.19
CA GLY A 47 -15.78 -9.20 -4.14
C GLY A 47 -14.84 -8.00 -4.03
N GLU A 48 -15.38 -6.80 -3.87
CA GLU A 48 -14.59 -5.56 -3.70
C GLU A 48 -13.80 -5.58 -2.37
N VAL A 49 -14.42 -6.04 -1.27
CA VAL A 49 -13.75 -6.20 0.02
C VAL A 49 -12.59 -7.19 -0.08
N LYS A 50 -12.80 -8.33 -0.73
CA LYS A 50 -11.72 -9.33 -0.94
C LYS A 50 -10.58 -8.78 -1.80
N ALA A 51 -10.90 -8.05 -2.86
CA ALA A 51 -9.89 -7.40 -3.70
C ALA A 51 -9.09 -6.34 -2.92
N PHE A 52 -9.77 -5.55 -2.10
CA PHE A 52 -9.12 -4.58 -1.21
C PHE A 52 -8.19 -5.27 -0.21
N GLN A 53 -8.62 -6.34 0.44
CA GLN A 53 -7.80 -7.09 1.39
C GLN A 53 -6.53 -7.65 0.74
N ALA A 54 -6.64 -8.19 -0.47
CA ALA A 54 -5.49 -8.68 -1.23
C ALA A 54 -4.51 -7.55 -1.57
N ALA A 55 -5.01 -6.42 -2.06
CA ALA A 55 -4.20 -5.26 -2.38
C ALA A 55 -3.56 -4.64 -1.12
N ASN A 56 -4.29 -4.62 0.01
CA ASN A 56 -3.77 -4.12 1.27
C ASN A 56 -2.66 -5.00 1.85
N ALA A 57 -2.76 -6.32 1.67
CA ALA A 57 -1.69 -7.25 2.05
C ALA A 57 -0.38 -6.97 1.28
N GLU A 58 -0.48 -6.71 -0.03
CA GLU A 58 0.68 -6.32 -0.85
C GLU A 58 1.25 -4.96 -0.40
N TYR A 59 0.39 -4.00 -0.08
CA TYR A 59 0.80 -2.71 0.44
C TYR A 59 1.52 -2.84 1.78
N LEU A 60 0.99 -3.63 2.71
CA LEU A 60 1.62 -3.88 4.02
C LEU A 60 3.00 -4.54 3.88
N GLU A 61 3.15 -5.49 2.95
CA GLU A 61 4.46 -6.10 2.65
C GLU A 61 5.45 -5.07 2.11
N CYS A 62 5.00 -4.19 1.20
CA CYS A 62 5.82 -3.11 0.67
C CYS A 62 6.29 -2.17 1.78
N VAL A 63 5.39 -1.74 2.67
CA VAL A 63 5.72 -0.84 3.80
C VAL A 63 6.65 -1.53 4.80
N ASP A 64 6.45 -2.81 5.07
CA ASP A 64 7.34 -3.60 5.95
C ASP A 64 8.76 -3.69 5.39
N ASN A 65 8.91 -3.91 4.10
CA ASN A 65 10.19 -3.88 3.41
C ASN A 65 10.85 -2.49 3.50
N GLN A 66 10.07 -1.42 3.38
CA GLN A 66 10.56 -0.05 3.55
C GLN A 66 11.05 0.18 4.99
N MET A 67 10.30 -0.26 6.00
CA MET A 67 10.69 -0.16 7.40
C MET A 67 12.01 -0.92 7.66
N SER A 68 12.18 -2.11 7.09
CA SER A 68 13.41 -2.90 7.21
C SER A 68 14.61 -2.18 6.59
N ALA A 69 14.42 -1.54 5.44
CA ALA A 69 15.47 -0.75 4.78
C ALA A 69 15.86 0.48 5.61
N GLU A 70 14.88 1.17 6.20
CA GLU A 70 15.17 2.33 7.08
C GLU A 70 15.84 1.90 8.38
N GLN A 71 15.48 0.74 8.94
CA GLN A 71 16.17 0.19 10.12
C GLN A 71 17.64 -0.10 9.81
N ALA A 72 17.96 -0.67 8.65
CA ALA A 72 19.35 -0.88 8.23
C ALA A 72 20.12 0.45 8.12
N SER A 73 19.48 1.49 7.60
CA SER A 73 20.07 2.83 7.51
C SER A 73 20.32 3.45 8.90
N ILE A 74 19.41 3.25 9.86
CA ILE A 74 19.57 3.67 11.27
C ILE A 74 20.78 2.97 11.88
N ASP A 75 20.92 1.67 11.66
CA ASP A 75 22.02 0.87 12.19
C ASP A 75 23.38 1.30 11.62
N GLU A 76 23.40 1.89 10.42
CA GLU A 76 24.56 2.49 9.78
C GLU A 76 24.83 3.94 10.22
N GLY A 77 23.98 4.52 11.07
CA GLY A 77 24.16 5.86 11.64
C GLY A 77 23.43 6.99 10.92
N ASP A 78 22.50 6.68 10.01
CA ASP A 78 21.67 7.69 9.37
C ASP A 78 20.52 8.14 10.30
N GLU A 79 20.74 9.27 10.98
CA GLU A 79 19.72 9.82 11.91
C GLU A 79 18.42 10.22 11.21
N SER A 80 18.46 10.62 9.95
CA SER A 80 17.25 10.98 9.18
C SER A 80 16.37 9.76 8.86
N ALA A 81 16.92 8.57 8.87
CA ALA A 81 16.18 7.33 8.66
C ALA A 81 15.19 7.02 9.80
N LYS A 82 15.42 7.54 11.00
CA LYS A 82 14.50 7.38 12.13
C LYS A 82 13.13 8.00 11.86
N GLU A 83 13.11 9.17 11.25
CA GLU A 83 11.86 9.84 10.85
C GLU A 83 11.15 9.07 9.74
N ARG A 84 11.88 8.61 8.73
CA ARG A 84 11.31 7.82 7.63
C ARG A 84 10.75 6.49 8.12
N TYR A 85 11.43 5.83 9.06
CA TYR A 85 10.94 4.64 9.73
C TYR A 85 9.63 4.91 10.47
N ALA A 86 9.56 5.99 11.24
CA ALA A 86 8.38 6.36 12.00
C ALA A 86 7.17 6.66 11.09
N LEU A 87 7.39 7.32 9.95
CA LEU A 87 6.34 7.58 8.96
C LEU A 87 5.84 6.27 8.33
N ALA A 88 6.74 5.37 7.95
CA ALA A 88 6.37 4.06 7.41
C ALA A 88 5.60 3.22 8.43
N ALA A 89 5.99 3.23 9.71
CA ALA A 89 5.26 2.56 10.77
C ALA A 89 3.86 3.13 10.98
N ALA A 90 3.68 4.44 10.87
CA ALA A 90 2.38 5.10 10.93
C ALA A 90 1.49 4.70 9.75
N ASP A 91 2.05 4.62 8.54
CA ASP A 91 1.35 4.17 7.33
C ASP A 91 0.91 2.71 7.45
N TYR A 92 1.78 1.85 7.99
CA TYR A 92 1.45 0.45 8.26
C TYR A 92 0.26 0.32 9.21
N ASN A 93 0.30 1.00 10.34
CA ASN A 93 -0.77 0.97 11.34
C ASN A 93 -2.08 1.55 10.79
N ALA A 94 -2.02 2.61 9.99
CA ALA A 94 -3.19 3.17 9.32
C ALA A 94 -3.83 2.20 8.33
N ALA A 95 -3.02 1.44 7.60
CA ALA A 95 -3.50 0.43 6.66
C ALA A 95 -4.19 -0.75 7.36
N VAL A 96 -3.65 -1.22 8.50
CA VAL A 96 -4.27 -2.25 9.34
C VAL A 96 -5.62 -1.77 9.87
N SER A 97 -5.68 -0.56 10.42
CA SER A 97 -6.93 0.03 10.94
C SER A 97 -7.99 0.21 9.85
N ARG A 98 -7.58 0.58 8.64
CA ARG A 98 -8.49 0.72 7.50
C ARG A 98 -9.09 -0.62 7.08
N GLU A 99 -8.30 -1.68 7.06
CA GLU A 99 -8.79 -3.03 6.76
C GLU A 99 -9.80 -3.50 7.80
N GLU A 100 -9.52 -3.29 9.08
CA GLU A 100 -10.46 -3.60 10.17
C GLU A 100 -11.77 -2.83 10.02
N GLN A 101 -11.70 -1.56 9.65
CA GLN A 101 -12.88 -0.72 9.44
C GLN A 101 -13.72 -1.22 8.24
N VAL A 102 -13.09 -1.53 7.12
CA VAL A 102 -13.78 -2.09 5.94
C VAL A 102 -14.49 -3.39 6.30
N ALA A 103 -13.83 -4.29 7.03
CA ALA A 103 -14.42 -5.54 7.47
C ALA A 103 -15.60 -5.33 8.42
N ALA A 104 -15.48 -4.40 9.38
CA ALA A 104 -16.55 -4.07 10.31
C ALA A 104 -17.77 -3.47 9.62
N ASP A 105 -17.55 -2.55 8.67
CA ASP A 105 -18.62 -1.91 7.91
C ASP A 105 -19.36 -2.91 7.03
N PHE A 106 -18.62 -3.80 6.37
CA PHE A 106 -19.25 -4.85 5.55
C PHE A 106 -20.02 -5.86 6.41
N ASN A 107 -19.51 -6.25 7.57
CA ASN A 107 -20.23 -7.11 8.51
C ASN A 107 -21.54 -6.46 9.01
N SER A 108 -21.54 -5.15 9.22
CA SER A 108 -22.73 -4.39 9.57
C SER A 108 -23.74 -4.39 8.42
N ALA A 109 -23.28 -4.22 7.17
CA ALA A 109 -24.12 -4.31 5.98
C ALA A 109 -24.75 -5.70 5.83
N ILE A 110 -24.01 -6.79 6.10
CA ILE A 110 -24.54 -8.16 6.10
C ILE A 110 -25.66 -8.33 7.12
N LYS A 111 -25.47 -7.82 8.34
CA LYS A 111 -26.51 -7.87 9.38
C LYS A 111 -27.76 -7.12 8.97
N ALA A 112 -27.62 -5.93 8.40
CA ALA A 112 -28.73 -5.12 7.91
C ALA A 112 -29.46 -5.83 6.74
N TYR A 113 -28.72 -6.44 5.82
CA TYR A 113 -29.28 -7.21 4.73
C TYR A 113 -30.13 -8.40 5.22
N LYS A 114 -29.60 -9.18 6.17
CA LYS A 114 -30.34 -10.31 6.77
C LYS A 114 -31.61 -9.86 7.51
N ALA A 115 -31.55 -8.73 8.19
CA ALA A 115 -32.71 -8.17 8.87
C ALA A 115 -33.80 -7.70 7.89
N ALA A 116 -33.41 -7.15 6.73
CA ALA A 116 -34.32 -6.70 5.69
C ALA A 116 -34.88 -7.85 4.79
N ASN A 117 -34.19 -8.98 4.76
CA ASN A 117 -34.52 -10.15 3.96
C ASN A 117 -34.63 -11.42 4.81
N PRO A 118 -35.57 -11.49 5.74
CA PRO A 118 -35.77 -12.69 6.55
C PRO A 118 -36.27 -13.85 5.68
N ASP A 119 -35.85 -15.09 5.98
CA ASP A 119 -36.29 -16.33 5.31
C ASP A 119 -37.78 -16.63 5.57
#